data_3c35e868d9339a5d4b62a6ada6207329
#
_entry.id   3c35e868d9339a5d4b62a6ada6207329
#
_cell.length_a   1.000
_cell.length_b   1.000
_cell.length_c   1.000
_cell.angle_alpha   90.00
_cell.angle_beta   90.00
_cell.angle_gamma   90.00
#
_symmetry.space_group_name_H-M   'P 1'
#
loop_
_entity.id
_entity.type
_entity.pdbx_description
1 polymer ?
#
loop_
_entity_poly.entity_id
_entity_poly.type
_entity_poly.pdbx_seq_one_letter_code
_entity_poly.pdbx_strand_id
1 'polypeptide(L)' 'MIIGISTSGNSINVKNGLITAKKNGAKTIGLLGNTGGEIKSIVDHSLIVESNSTARIQEIHRIISHIICDLVEKKMGE' A
#
# COMPACT_ATOMS: atom_id res chain seq x y z
N MET A 1 -3.06 0.09 11.63
CA MET A 1 -2.35 -0.16 10.36
C MET A 1 -3.01 0.61 9.23
N ILE A 2 -2.20 1.31 8.46
CA ILE A 2 -2.67 2.11 7.32
C ILE A 2 -2.05 1.57 6.05
N ILE A 3 -2.88 1.37 5.02
CA ILE A 3 -2.44 0.88 3.72
C ILE A 3 -2.62 1.99 2.69
N GLY A 4 -1.52 2.38 2.05
CA GLY A 4 -1.55 3.35 0.96
C GLY A 4 -1.36 2.65 -0.38
N ILE A 5 -2.17 3.01 -1.36
CA ILE A 5 -2.13 2.42 -2.70
C ILE A 5 -1.73 3.50 -3.71
N SER A 6 -0.65 3.26 -4.43
CA SER A 6 -0.21 4.17 -5.47
C SER A 6 0.50 3.39 -6.59
N THR A 7 -0.05 3.42 -7.79
CA THR A 7 0.53 2.67 -8.92
C THR A 7 1.91 3.19 -9.31
N SER A 8 2.14 4.50 -9.21
CA SER A 8 3.44 5.10 -9.51
C SER A 8 4.39 5.07 -8.31
N GLY A 9 3.84 4.98 -7.10
CA GLY A 9 4.59 5.16 -5.87
C GLY A 9 4.96 6.61 -5.57
N ASN A 10 4.41 7.56 -6.33
CA ASN A 10 4.76 8.99 -6.23
C ASN A 10 3.56 9.91 -6.00
N SER A 11 2.38 9.36 -5.67
CA SER A 11 1.21 10.18 -5.38
C SER A 11 1.45 11.03 -4.14
N ILE A 12 1.39 12.36 -4.29
CA ILE A 12 1.64 13.31 -3.20
C ILE A 12 0.62 13.12 -2.08
N ASN A 13 -0.64 12.90 -2.42
CA ASN A 13 -1.70 12.72 -1.42
C ASN A 13 -1.49 11.45 -0.60
N VAL A 14 -1.16 10.34 -1.25
CA VAL A 14 -0.88 9.07 -0.57
C VAL A 14 0.37 9.20 0.29
N LYS A 15 1.43 9.82 -0.25
CA LYS A 15 2.68 10.05 0.47
C LYS A 15 2.44 10.84 1.75
N ASN A 16 1.72 11.97 1.66
CA ASN A 16 1.46 12.83 2.81
C ASN A 16 0.59 12.12 3.86
N GLY A 17 -0.40 11.36 3.42
CA GLY A 17 -1.23 10.56 4.31
C GLY A 17 -0.44 9.52 5.08
N LEU A 18 0.49 8.84 4.41
CA LEU A 18 1.36 7.83 5.04
C LEU A 18 2.34 8.47 6.03
N ILE A 19 2.92 9.62 5.68
CA ILE A 19 3.82 10.35 6.57
C ILE A 19 3.07 10.75 7.84
N THR A 20 1.87 11.29 7.71
CA THR A 20 1.03 11.69 8.86
C THR A 20 0.67 10.49 9.72
N ALA A 21 0.27 9.38 9.11
CA ALA A 21 -0.05 8.15 9.84
C ALA A 21 1.16 7.65 10.64
N LYS A 22 2.33 7.69 10.04
CA LYS A 22 3.56 7.23 10.67
C LYS A 22 3.95 8.12 11.85
N LYS A 23 3.77 9.44 11.72
CA LYS A 23 4.00 10.38 12.82
C LYS A 23 3.07 10.12 14.00
N ASN A 24 1.89 9.58 13.75
CA ASN A 24 0.92 9.25 14.78
C ASN A 24 1.11 7.81 15.32
N GLY A 25 2.19 7.16 14.98
CA GLY A 25 2.54 5.84 15.50
C GLY A 25 1.89 4.67 14.79
N ALA A 26 1.22 4.89 13.67
CA ALA A 26 0.61 3.81 12.91
C ALA A 26 1.63 3.05 12.08
N LYS A 27 1.43 1.74 11.94
CA LYS A 27 2.18 0.93 10.97
C LYS A 27 1.66 1.23 9.57
N THR A 28 2.56 1.34 8.60
CA THR A 28 2.23 1.70 7.23
C THR A 28 2.67 0.62 6.25
N ILE A 29 1.80 0.35 5.27
CA ILE A 29 2.08 -0.57 4.17
C ILE A 29 1.79 0.16 2.86
N GLY A 30 2.69 0.08 1.90
CA GLY A 30 2.49 0.61 0.57
C GLY A 30 2.23 -0.49 -0.45
N LEU A 31 1.11 -0.40 -1.16
CA LEU A 31 0.84 -1.24 -2.33
C LEU A 31 1.19 -0.40 -3.56
N LEU A 32 2.34 -0.67 -4.14
CA LEU A 32 2.96 0.19 -5.13
C LEU A 32 3.15 -0.53 -6.46
N GLY A 33 3.50 0.23 -7.48
CA GLY A 33 3.80 -0.31 -8.79
C GLY A 33 5.11 0.25 -9.33
N ASN A 34 5.49 -0.19 -10.51
CA ASN A 34 6.74 0.19 -11.16
C ASN A 34 7.95 -0.12 -10.25
N THR A 35 8.68 0.91 -9.83
CA THR A 35 9.84 0.78 -8.94
C THR A 35 9.52 1.09 -7.49
N GLY A 36 8.26 1.37 -7.18
CA GLY A 36 7.82 1.77 -5.85
C GLY A 36 7.92 3.26 -5.56
N GLY A 37 8.60 4.04 -6.40
CA GLY A 37 8.72 5.48 -6.29
C GLY A 37 9.25 5.95 -4.94
N GLU A 38 8.88 7.16 -4.54
CA GLU A 38 9.31 7.74 -3.27
C GLU A 38 8.63 7.09 -2.05
N ILE A 39 7.42 6.56 -2.22
CA ILE A 39 6.64 5.98 -1.13
C ILE A 39 7.32 4.72 -0.58
N LYS A 40 8.03 3.99 -1.42
CA LYS A 40 8.77 2.79 -1.03
C LYS A 40 9.69 3.02 0.17
N SER A 41 10.33 4.17 0.24
CA SER A 41 11.28 4.49 1.33
C SER A 41 10.61 5.07 2.58
N ILE A 42 9.33 5.37 2.52
CA ILE A 42 8.58 6.00 3.62
C ILE A 42 7.86 4.98 4.48
N VAL A 43 7.30 3.95 3.84
CA VAL A 43 6.46 2.95 4.52
C VAL A 43 7.29 1.91 5.29
N ASP A 44 6.67 1.30 6.29
CA ASP A 44 7.31 0.22 7.05
C ASP A 44 7.47 -1.04 6.20
N HIS A 45 6.47 -1.35 5.37
CA HIS A 45 6.50 -2.48 4.45
C HIS A 45 5.96 -2.05 3.10
N SER A 46 6.57 -2.54 2.02
CA SER A 46 6.11 -2.26 0.67
C SER A 46 5.90 -3.54 -0.12
N LEU A 47 4.81 -3.59 -0.87
CA LEU A 47 4.54 -4.63 -1.84
C LEU A 47 4.53 -3.94 -3.21
N ILE A 48 5.50 -4.29 -4.05
CA ILE A 48 5.71 -3.63 -5.33
C ILE A 48 5.37 -4.60 -6.47
N VAL A 49 4.46 -4.19 -7.34
CA VAL A 49 4.17 -4.92 -8.57
C VAL A 49 5.04 -4.35 -9.66
N GLU A 50 6.07 -5.08 -10.07
CA GLU A 50 7.00 -4.66 -11.11
C GLU A 50 6.36 -4.79 -12.49
N SER A 51 5.60 -3.77 -12.88
CA SER A 51 4.92 -3.71 -14.17
C SER A 51 4.75 -2.26 -14.57
N ASN A 52 4.77 -2.01 -15.88
CA ASN A 52 4.49 -0.69 -16.44
C ASN A 52 3.01 -0.52 -16.81
N SER A 53 2.20 -1.57 -16.63
CA SER A 53 0.77 -1.51 -16.90
C SER A 53 0.01 -1.11 -15.65
N THR A 54 -0.56 0.10 -15.66
CA THR A 54 -1.36 0.60 -14.54
C THR A 54 -2.55 -0.32 -14.23
N ALA A 55 -3.21 -0.82 -15.28
CA ALA A 55 -4.36 -1.72 -15.11
C ALA A 55 -3.97 -3.01 -14.39
N ARG A 56 -2.84 -3.61 -14.77
CA ARG A 56 -2.35 -4.84 -14.14
C ARG A 56 -1.95 -4.59 -12.68
N ILE A 57 -1.28 -3.48 -12.40
CA ILE A 57 -0.88 -3.11 -11.05
C ILE A 57 -2.11 -2.96 -10.16
N GLN A 58 -3.13 -2.24 -10.63
CA GLN A 58 -4.36 -2.02 -9.89
C GLN A 58 -5.12 -3.33 -9.64
N GLU A 59 -5.14 -4.22 -10.62
CA GLU A 59 -5.79 -5.52 -10.48
C GLU A 59 -5.13 -6.37 -9.39
N ILE A 60 -3.81 -6.42 -9.38
CA ILE A 60 -3.05 -7.17 -8.38
C ILE A 60 -3.22 -6.53 -7.00
N HIS A 61 -3.17 -5.20 -6.89
CA HIS A 61 -3.41 -4.50 -5.63
C HIS A 61 -4.79 -4.81 -5.06
N ARG A 62 -5.81 -4.91 -5.93
CA ARG A 62 -7.16 -5.27 -5.50
C ARG A 62 -7.19 -6.66 -4.88
N ILE A 63 -6.54 -7.63 -5.50
CA ILE A 63 -6.45 -9.00 -4.99
C ILE A 63 -5.74 -9.03 -3.63
N ILE A 64 -4.61 -8.34 -3.52
CA ILE A 64 -3.85 -8.27 -2.28
C ILE A 64 -4.68 -7.62 -1.17
N SER A 65 -5.37 -6.53 -1.48
CA SER A 65 -6.22 -5.83 -0.52
C SER A 65 -7.34 -6.73 0.00
N HIS A 66 -7.97 -7.52 -0.87
CA HIS A 66 -9.00 -8.48 -0.47
C HIS A 66 -8.44 -9.54 0.47
N ILE A 67 -7.26 -10.08 0.18
CA ILE A 67 -6.63 -11.07 1.03
C ILE A 67 -6.35 -10.49 2.42
N ILE A 68 -5.83 -9.28 2.49
CA ILE A 68 -5.52 -8.60 3.75
C ILE A 68 -6.81 -8.37 4.55
N CYS A 69 -7.87 -7.89 3.90
CA CYS A 69 -9.16 -7.66 4.57
C CYS A 69 -9.74 -8.95 5.12
N ASP A 70 -9.70 -10.04 4.34
CA ASP A 70 -10.20 -11.34 4.78
C ASP A 70 -9.45 -11.85 6.00
N LEU A 71 -8.12 -11.70 6.03
CA LEU A 71 -7.31 -12.12 7.15
C LEU A 71 -7.62 -11.30 8.41
N VAL A 72 -7.83 -10.00 8.26
CA VAL A 72 -8.19 -9.12 9.38
C VAL A 72 -9.56 -9.49 9.93
N GLU A 73 -10.57 -9.67 9.07
CA GLU A 73 -11.92 -10.07 9.49
C GLU A 73 -11.89 -11.42 10.23
N LYS A 74 -11.15 -12.38 9.69
CA LYS A 74 -11.02 -13.69 10.30
C LYS A 74 -10.44 -13.62 11.70
N LYS A 75 -9.43 -12.77 11.89
CA LYS A 75 -8.77 -12.60 13.18
C LYS A 75 -9.67 -11.87 14.17
N MET A 76 -10.46 -10.90 13.73
CA MET A 76 -11.36 -10.13 14.58
C MET A 76 -12.68 -10.87 14.88
N GLY A 77 -13.07 -11.81 14.01
CA GLY A 77 -14.26 -12.62 14.19
C GLY A 77 -14.11 -13.78 15.16
N GLU A 78 -12.91 -14.01 15.61
CA GLU A 78 -12.61 -15.00 16.63
C GLU A 78 -12.82 -14.37 18.02
#